data_e6dc1751d419fcb0311550c71f8f0ba4
#
_entry.id   e6dc1751d419fcb0311550c71f8f0ba4
#
_cell.length_a   1.000
_cell.length_b   1.000
_cell.length_c   1.000
_cell.angle_alpha   90.00
_cell.angle_beta   90.00
_cell.angle_gamma   90.00
#
_symmetry.space_group_name_H-M   'P 1'
#
loop_
_entity.id
_entity.type
_entity.pdbx_description
1 polymer ?
#
loop_
_entity_poly.entity_id
_entity_poly.type
_entity_poly.pdbx_seq_one_letter_code
_entity_poly.pdbx_strand_id
1 'polypeptide(L)'
;FGLNDETVIVTHDSVRPFVSHRMIEENIEAAMEYGACDTVIPATDTIVESKDHTCISSIPERSTMYQGQTPQSFRAKKLRDIYLNMTDQEKEILTDACKIMVLKGEQVKLVEGDVTNIKITYPSDIRMAESLMGGE
;
A
#
# COMPACT_ATOMS: atom_id res chain seq x y z
N PHE A 1 -15.94 -18.87 1.64
CA PHE A 1 -16.44 -17.77 2.45
C PHE A 1 -17.68 -17.17 1.81
N GLY A 2 -18.68 -16.83 2.62
CA GLY A 2 -19.89 -16.17 2.16
C GLY A 2 -19.63 -14.67 1.91
N LEU A 3 -18.93 -14.36 0.82
CA LEU A 3 -18.66 -12.98 0.44
C LEU A 3 -19.94 -12.31 -0.05
N ASN A 4 -20.22 -11.13 0.42
CA ASN A 4 -21.29 -10.28 -0.07
C ASN A 4 -20.71 -8.96 -0.57
N ASP A 5 -21.56 -8.07 -1.09
CA ASP A 5 -21.13 -6.80 -1.68
C ASP A 5 -20.49 -5.85 -0.68
N GLU A 6 -20.70 -6.08 0.62
CA GLU A 6 -20.18 -5.22 1.69
C GLU A 6 -18.91 -5.77 2.34
N THR A 7 -18.48 -6.98 1.97
CA THR A 7 -17.27 -7.57 2.55
C THR A 7 -16.03 -6.80 2.12
N VAL A 8 -15.24 -6.36 3.09
CA VAL A 8 -13.96 -5.67 2.87
C VAL A 8 -12.83 -6.56 3.36
N ILE A 9 -11.78 -6.67 2.55
CA ILE A 9 -10.54 -7.34 2.95
C ILE A 9 -9.52 -6.27 3.25
N VAL A 10 -8.92 -6.34 4.44
CA VAL A 10 -7.82 -5.48 4.87
C VAL A 10 -6.55 -6.33 4.88
N THR A 11 -5.58 -5.95 4.07
CA THR A 11 -4.29 -6.64 4.01
C THR A 11 -3.22 -5.77 4.66
N HIS A 12 -2.32 -6.40 5.41
CA HIS A 12 -1.30 -5.66 6.14
C HIS A 12 0.02 -6.43 6.22
N ASP A 13 1.14 -5.71 6.08
CA ASP A 13 2.47 -6.27 6.30
C ASP A 13 2.65 -6.62 7.77
N SER A 14 2.97 -7.88 8.08
CA SER A 14 3.20 -8.32 9.45
C SER A 14 4.37 -7.59 10.12
N VAL A 15 5.26 -7.02 9.32
CA VAL A 15 6.45 -6.30 9.78
C VAL A 15 6.23 -4.79 9.92
N ARG A 16 4.97 -4.32 9.91
CA ARG A 16 4.60 -2.94 10.22
C ARG A 16 3.78 -2.90 11.52
N PRO A 17 4.44 -2.94 12.68
CA PRO A 17 3.72 -3.12 13.95
C PRO A 17 3.02 -1.86 14.47
N PHE A 18 3.27 -0.67 13.88
CA PHE A 18 2.74 0.59 14.38
C PHE A 18 1.52 1.10 13.61
N VAL A 19 0.80 0.21 12.95
CA VAL A 19 -0.47 0.56 12.32
C VAL A 19 -1.44 1.07 13.41
N SER A 20 -2.16 2.16 13.12
CA SER A 20 -3.08 2.76 14.05
C SER A 20 -4.54 2.37 13.76
N HIS A 21 -5.39 2.53 14.76
CA HIS A 21 -6.83 2.36 14.60
C HIS A 21 -7.38 3.29 13.51
N ARG A 22 -6.91 4.53 13.48
CA ARG A 22 -7.31 5.50 12.46
C ARG A 22 -7.06 4.98 11.05
N MET A 23 -5.86 4.45 10.79
CA MET A 23 -5.50 3.92 9.47
C MET A 23 -6.40 2.77 9.07
N ILE A 24 -6.71 1.87 10.01
CA ILE A 24 -7.58 0.72 9.75
C ILE A 24 -9.01 1.18 9.45
N GLU A 25 -9.56 2.08 10.25
CA GLU A 25 -10.90 2.61 10.06
C GLU A 25 -11.04 3.34 8.73
N GLU A 26 -10.09 4.22 8.41
CA GLU A 26 -10.10 4.96 7.14
C GLU A 26 -9.92 4.03 5.94
N ASN A 27 -9.14 2.95 6.09
CA ASN A 27 -9.02 1.91 5.07
C ASN A 27 -10.35 1.24 4.77
N ILE A 28 -11.08 0.84 5.81
CA ILE A 28 -12.38 0.19 5.66
C ILE A 28 -13.37 1.13 4.97
N GLU A 29 -13.45 2.37 5.44
CA GLU A 29 -14.35 3.38 4.87
C GLU A 29 -14.02 3.66 3.41
N ALA A 30 -12.74 3.83 3.08
CA ALA A 30 -12.31 4.11 1.72
C ALA A 30 -12.56 2.91 0.78
N ALA A 31 -12.32 1.69 1.26
CA ALA A 31 -12.59 0.50 0.47
C ALA A 31 -14.09 0.33 0.19
N MET A 32 -14.93 0.65 1.16
CA MET A 32 -16.38 0.59 0.96
C MET A 32 -16.87 1.64 -0.03
N GLU A 33 -16.34 2.86 0.04
CA GLU A 33 -16.77 3.95 -0.84
C GLU A 33 -16.18 3.85 -2.24
N TYR A 34 -14.88 3.56 -2.34
CA TYR A 34 -14.15 3.59 -3.62
C TYR A 34 -13.81 2.22 -4.19
N GLY A 35 -13.95 1.17 -3.40
CA GLY A 35 -13.65 -0.20 -3.82
C GLY A 35 -12.24 -0.68 -3.55
N ALA A 36 -11.29 0.24 -3.40
CA ALA A 36 -9.89 -0.06 -3.09
C ALA A 36 -9.21 1.16 -2.48
N CYS A 37 -8.25 0.93 -1.60
CA CYS A 37 -7.43 1.99 -1.05
C CYS A 37 -6.02 1.50 -0.71
N ASP A 38 -5.10 2.46 -0.62
CA ASP A 38 -3.71 2.22 -0.21
C ASP A 38 -3.31 3.28 0.82
N THR A 39 -2.64 2.84 1.87
CA THR A 39 -2.09 3.73 2.88
C THR A 39 -0.74 4.25 2.39
N VAL A 40 -0.59 5.57 2.32
CA VAL A 40 0.60 6.19 1.74
C VAL A 40 1.04 7.40 2.57
N ILE A 41 2.30 7.78 2.40
CA ILE A 41 2.81 9.07 2.88
C ILE A 41 3.44 9.82 1.72
N PRO A 42 3.40 11.16 1.70
CA PRO A 42 4.10 11.94 0.68
C PRO A 42 5.60 11.66 0.71
N ALA A 43 6.23 11.59 -0.45
CA ALA A 43 7.68 11.47 -0.52
C ALA A 43 8.34 12.75 0.00
N THR A 44 9.30 12.59 0.91
CA THR A 44 10.04 13.72 1.48
C THR A 44 11.37 13.96 0.77
N ASP A 45 11.94 12.90 0.20
CA ASP A 45 13.17 12.98 -0.57
C ASP A 45 12.88 13.05 -2.05
N THR A 46 13.81 13.60 -2.82
CA THR A 46 13.74 13.57 -4.28
C THR A 46 13.79 12.13 -4.76
N ILE A 47 12.83 11.75 -5.58
CA ILE A 47 12.79 10.42 -6.21
C ILE A 47 13.49 10.51 -7.56
N VAL A 48 14.39 9.59 -7.83
CA VAL A 48 15.04 9.48 -9.12
C VAL A 48 14.77 8.12 -9.73
N GLU A 49 14.54 8.08 -11.03
CA GLU A 49 14.39 6.83 -11.78
C GLU A 49 15.67 6.53 -12.52
N SER A 50 16.11 5.29 -12.49
CA SER A 50 17.24 4.82 -13.30
C SER A 50 16.90 3.48 -13.93
N LYS A 51 16.76 3.47 -15.24
CA LYS A 51 16.43 2.25 -15.99
C LYS A 51 17.61 1.32 -16.15
N ASP A 52 18.81 1.89 -16.27
CA ASP A 52 20.06 1.12 -16.45
C ASP A 52 20.80 0.90 -15.12
N HIS A 53 20.26 1.38 -14.01
CA HIS A 53 20.86 1.31 -12.67
C HIS A 53 22.20 2.03 -12.51
N THR A 54 22.55 2.89 -13.45
CA THR A 54 23.83 3.60 -13.48
C THR A 54 23.64 5.11 -13.57
N CYS A 55 22.74 5.57 -14.43
CA CYS A 55 22.47 6.98 -14.65
C CYS A 55 21.00 7.28 -14.42
N ILE A 56 20.71 8.51 -14.03
CA ILE A 56 19.33 8.96 -13.83
C ILE A 56 18.62 9.03 -15.19
N SER A 57 17.48 8.36 -15.30
CA SER A 57 16.60 8.41 -16.48
C SER A 57 15.61 9.56 -16.40
N SER A 58 15.09 9.81 -15.20
CA SER A 58 14.12 10.89 -14.96
C SER A 58 14.07 11.24 -13.48
N ILE A 59 13.57 12.43 -13.20
CA ILE A 59 13.31 12.89 -11.84
C ILE A 59 11.85 13.35 -11.81
N PRO A 60 10.94 12.49 -11.33
CA PRO A 60 9.53 12.87 -11.22
C PRO A 60 9.33 14.05 -10.27
N GLU A 61 8.26 14.78 -10.46
CA GLU A 61 7.91 15.88 -9.56
C GLU A 61 7.56 15.30 -8.18
N ARG A 62 8.33 15.67 -7.15
CA ARG A 62 8.16 15.12 -5.79
C ARG A 62 6.76 15.36 -5.23
N SER A 63 6.14 16.50 -5.55
CA SER A 63 4.81 16.85 -5.05
C SER A 63 3.72 15.87 -5.46
N THR A 64 3.98 15.05 -6.47
CA THR A 64 3.03 14.01 -6.93
C THR A 64 3.46 12.60 -6.54
N MET A 65 4.56 12.46 -5.78
CA MET A 65 5.09 11.16 -5.40
C MET A 65 4.72 10.81 -3.96
N TYR A 66 4.32 9.56 -3.78
CA TYR A 66 3.94 8.99 -2.48
C TYR A 66 4.66 7.67 -2.27
N GLN A 67 4.95 7.37 -1.02
CA GLN A 67 5.52 6.08 -0.62
C GLN A 67 4.38 5.19 -0.14
N GLY A 68 4.25 4.01 -0.75
CA GLY A 68 3.24 3.04 -0.36
C GLY A 68 3.59 2.37 0.96
N GLN A 69 2.58 2.28 1.82
CA GLN A 69 2.65 1.52 3.07
C GLN A 69 1.57 0.43 3.03
N THR A 70 1.22 -0.11 4.15
CA THR A 70 0.02 -0.90 4.37
C THR A 70 -0.65 -0.40 5.65
N PRO A 71 -1.95 -0.65 5.88
CA PRO A 71 -2.83 -1.58 5.18
C PRO A 71 -3.22 -1.11 3.78
N GLN A 72 -3.53 -2.10 2.93
CA GLN A 72 -4.24 -1.91 1.68
C GLN A 72 -5.55 -2.65 1.80
N SER A 73 -6.64 -2.04 1.36
CA SER A 73 -7.97 -2.61 1.57
C SER A 73 -8.79 -2.60 0.31
N PHE A 74 -9.68 -3.60 0.19
CA PHE A 74 -10.43 -3.83 -1.04
C PHE A 74 -11.82 -4.35 -0.71
N ARG A 75 -12.79 -4.03 -1.57
CA ARG A 75 -14.02 -4.82 -1.60
C ARG A 75 -13.65 -6.21 -2.09
N ALA A 76 -14.01 -7.23 -1.33
CA ALA A 76 -13.60 -8.60 -1.60
C ALA A 76 -14.07 -9.08 -2.98
N LYS A 77 -15.31 -8.78 -3.36
CA LYS A 77 -15.83 -9.16 -4.67
C LYS A 77 -15.07 -8.51 -5.81
N LYS A 78 -14.74 -7.23 -5.66
CA LYS A 78 -13.99 -6.49 -6.68
C LYS A 78 -12.61 -7.08 -6.89
N LEU A 79 -11.89 -7.35 -5.81
CA LEU A 79 -10.57 -7.96 -5.86
C LEU A 79 -10.64 -9.35 -6.50
N ARG A 80 -11.62 -10.15 -6.09
CA ARG A 80 -11.83 -11.49 -6.65
C ARG A 80 -12.10 -11.45 -8.15
N ASP A 81 -12.99 -10.56 -8.59
CA ASP A 81 -13.37 -10.47 -10.00
C ASP A 81 -12.18 -10.06 -10.86
N ILE A 82 -11.36 -9.11 -10.39
CA ILE A 82 -10.15 -8.69 -11.08
C ILE A 82 -9.16 -9.86 -11.14
N TYR A 83 -8.95 -10.56 -10.04
CA TYR A 83 -8.01 -11.69 -9.97
C TYR A 83 -8.44 -12.83 -10.93
N LEU A 84 -9.73 -13.14 -10.98
CA LEU A 84 -10.24 -14.19 -11.87
C LEU A 84 -10.12 -13.84 -13.35
N ASN A 85 -10.06 -12.55 -13.68
CA ASN A 85 -9.90 -12.10 -15.06
C ASN A 85 -8.44 -11.83 -15.45
N MET A 86 -7.50 -12.08 -14.54
CA MET A 86 -6.08 -11.97 -14.83
C MET A 86 -5.57 -13.19 -15.58
N THR A 87 -4.62 -12.96 -16.50
CA THR A 87 -3.89 -14.05 -17.14
C THR A 87 -2.92 -14.69 -16.14
N ASP A 88 -2.50 -15.93 -16.41
CA ASP A 88 -1.51 -16.59 -15.57
C ASP A 88 -0.19 -15.80 -15.52
N GLN A 89 0.18 -15.20 -16.64
CA GLN A 89 1.37 -14.35 -16.73
C GLN A 89 1.26 -13.13 -15.83
N GLU A 90 0.10 -12.47 -15.81
CA GLU A 90 -0.16 -11.34 -14.92
C GLU A 90 -0.08 -11.76 -13.45
N LYS A 91 -0.61 -12.93 -13.10
CA LYS A 91 -0.58 -13.44 -11.72
C LYS A 91 0.84 -13.75 -11.26
N GLU A 92 1.71 -14.20 -12.15
CA GLU A 92 3.11 -14.51 -11.81
C GLU A 92 3.91 -13.26 -11.45
N ILE A 93 3.63 -12.14 -12.09
CA ILE A 93 4.35 -10.88 -11.85
C ILE A 93 3.67 -9.99 -10.80
N LEU A 94 2.54 -10.44 -10.25
CA LEU A 94 1.79 -9.70 -9.27
C LEU A 94 2.48 -9.76 -7.90
N THR A 95 3.00 -8.63 -7.45
CA THR A 95 3.59 -8.48 -6.12
C THR A 95 2.80 -7.53 -5.23
N ASP A 96 1.85 -6.80 -5.79
CA ASP A 96 1.09 -5.75 -5.11
C ASP A 96 -0.32 -5.67 -5.69
N ALA A 97 -1.32 -5.89 -4.84
CA ALA A 97 -2.72 -5.90 -5.26
C ALA A 97 -3.18 -4.52 -5.79
N CYS A 98 -2.69 -3.43 -5.19
CA CYS A 98 -3.02 -2.10 -5.68
C CYS A 98 -2.48 -1.86 -7.09
N LYS A 99 -1.33 -2.41 -7.43
CA LYS A 99 -0.76 -2.31 -8.77
C LYS A 99 -1.70 -2.93 -9.81
N ILE A 100 -2.27 -4.08 -9.50
CA ILE A 100 -3.22 -4.74 -10.40
C ILE A 100 -4.48 -3.90 -10.58
N MET A 101 -5.00 -3.34 -9.48
CA MET A 101 -6.17 -2.46 -9.56
C MET A 101 -5.92 -1.30 -10.52
N VAL A 102 -4.79 -0.62 -10.38
CA VAL A 102 -4.42 0.50 -11.25
C VAL A 102 -4.24 0.06 -12.70
N LEU A 103 -3.57 -1.07 -12.94
CA LEU A 103 -3.38 -1.59 -14.29
C LEU A 103 -4.70 -1.97 -14.98
N LYS A 104 -5.70 -2.36 -14.23
CA LYS A 104 -7.03 -2.68 -14.76
C LYS A 104 -7.96 -1.45 -14.82
N GLY A 105 -7.43 -0.25 -14.60
CA GLY A 105 -8.18 0.99 -14.70
C GLY A 105 -9.08 1.30 -13.51
N GLU A 106 -8.88 0.61 -12.39
CA GLU A 106 -9.66 0.82 -11.18
C GLU A 106 -9.09 1.96 -10.35
N GLN A 107 -9.97 2.68 -9.66
CA GLN A 107 -9.58 3.73 -8.74
C GLN A 107 -9.08 3.13 -7.43
N VAL A 108 -7.92 3.61 -6.96
CA VAL A 108 -7.38 3.26 -5.65
C VAL A 108 -7.28 4.55 -4.84
N LYS A 109 -8.08 4.67 -3.80
CA LYS A 109 -8.11 5.86 -2.95
C LYS A 109 -6.90 5.88 -2.03
N LEU A 110 -6.28 7.05 -1.86
CA LEU A 110 -5.20 7.22 -0.90
C LEU A 110 -5.76 7.42 0.51
N VAL A 111 -5.17 6.71 1.46
CA VAL A 111 -5.41 6.91 2.89
C VAL A 111 -4.10 7.41 3.49
N GLU A 112 -4.18 8.45 4.29
CA GLU A 112 -2.99 9.02 4.91
C GLU A 112 -2.39 8.06 5.94
N GLY A 113 -1.12 7.68 5.73
CA GLY A 113 -0.35 6.88 6.67
C GLY A 113 0.36 7.74 7.70
N ASP A 114 1.45 7.23 8.21
CA ASP A 114 2.28 7.93 9.18
C ASP A 114 3.74 7.51 8.98
N VAL A 115 4.66 8.42 9.22
CA VAL A 115 6.09 8.12 9.15
C VAL A 115 6.50 7.05 10.17
N THR A 116 5.74 6.92 11.26
CA THR A 116 5.98 5.89 12.28
C THR A 116 5.47 4.50 11.87
N ASN A 117 4.67 4.41 10.82
CA ASN A 117 4.19 3.13 10.28
C ASN A 117 5.28 2.44 9.47
N ILE A 118 6.43 2.24 10.11
CA ILE A 118 7.64 1.72 9.48
C ILE A 118 7.53 0.23 9.15
N LYS A 119 8.23 -0.17 8.11
CA LYS A 119 8.42 -1.58 7.76
C LYS A 119 9.77 -2.01 8.31
N ILE A 120 9.76 -2.96 9.23
CA ILE A 120 10.99 -3.51 9.80
C ILE A 120 11.63 -4.42 8.75
N THR A 121 12.71 -3.95 8.15
CA THR A 121 13.42 -4.63 7.05
C THR A 121 14.88 -4.85 7.39
N TYR A 122 15.52 -3.89 8.06
CA TYR A 122 16.93 -3.92 8.42
C TYR A 122 17.11 -3.89 9.94
N PRO A 123 18.27 -4.35 10.46
CA PRO A 123 18.55 -4.28 11.91
C PRO A 123 18.38 -2.89 12.52
N SER A 124 18.70 -1.84 11.77
CA SER A 124 18.51 -0.45 12.23
C SER A 124 17.03 -0.12 12.49
N ASP A 125 16.12 -0.79 11.79
CA ASP A 125 14.68 -0.56 11.97
C ASP A 125 14.19 -1.08 13.32
N ILE A 126 14.86 -2.09 13.87
CA ILE A 126 14.54 -2.62 15.20
C ILE A 126 14.83 -1.56 16.27
N ARG A 127 15.92 -0.83 16.14
CA ARG A 127 16.25 0.27 17.06
C ARG A 127 15.25 1.42 16.95
N MET A 128 14.82 1.71 15.73
CA MET A 128 13.77 2.71 15.49
C MET A 128 12.46 2.26 16.16
N ALA A 129 12.09 0.98 15.99
CA ALA A 129 10.89 0.40 16.61
C ALA A 129 10.95 0.48 18.12
N GLU A 130 12.08 0.14 18.72
CA GLU A 130 12.29 0.23 20.17
C GLU A 130 12.10 1.67 20.67
N SER A 131 12.63 2.64 19.93
CA SER A 131 12.46 4.06 20.23
C SER A 131 11.00 4.48 20.22
N LEU A 132 10.25 4.02 19.21
CA LEU A 132 8.82 4.33 19.09
C LEU A 132 8.00 3.68 20.22
N MET A 133 8.38 2.49 20.66
CA MET A 133 7.68 1.78 21.74
C MET A 133 8.02 2.34 23.12
N GLY A 134 9.28 2.65 23.33
CA GLY A 134 9.76 3.10 24.62
C GLY A 134 9.33 4.48 25.03
N GLY A 135 9.18 5.38 24.08
CA GLY A 135 8.81 6.77 24.35
C GLY A 135 9.83 7.53 25.20
N GLU A 136 11.01 6.97 25.37
CA GLU A 136 12.03 7.48 26.29
C GLU A 136 13.39 7.54 25.61
#